data_55d709cce7ba214fa4c13d8e12c88aaa
#
_entry.id   55d709cce7ba214fa4c13d8e12c88aaa
#
_cell.length_a   1.000
_cell.length_b   1.000
_cell.length_c   1.000
_cell.angle_alpha   90.00
_cell.angle_beta   90.00
_cell.angle_gamma   90.00
#
_symmetry.space_group_name_H-M   'P 1'
#
loop_
_entity.id
_entity.type
_entity.pdbx_description
1 polymer ?
#
loop_
_entity_poly.entity_id
_entity_poly.type
_entity_poly.pdbx_seq_one_letter_code
_entity_poly.pdbx_strand_id
1 'polypeptide(L)'
;AALSSVSPENLVKVNQTDKDNHIVYLYATDVQEQYTYIQAAKDKGYDVLVMDGQLDTHFINHIEQKNADHKFLRVDSDVIDKLIPKNETKETDWSEAEQEEMKDVFNAQLPKEGGMYVVNFEALGETADPVLITRSEFMRRMKEMAAMNPGMGFYGAMDDQFTLVVNTDHKLVKNILADEQKEMAAKLEPIDFEIKENEGKKTEIDELNKGK
;
A
#
# COMPACT_ATOMS: atom_id res chain seq x y z
N ALA A 1 17.43 27.01 7.24
CA ALA A 1 17.91 27.32 8.58
C ALA A 1 18.70 26.13 9.11
N ALA A 2 19.89 26.40 9.59
CA ALA A 2 20.99 25.52 9.89
C ALA A 2 20.65 24.20 10.57
N LEU A 3 20.73 23.08 9.85
CA LEU A 3 20.87 21.71 10.36
C LEU A 3 22.30 21.40 10.86
N SER A 4 23.19 22.39 10.85
CA SER A 4 24.63 22.20 11.11
C SER A 4 25.03 22.06 12.58
N SER A 5 24.09 22.12 13.52
CA SER A 5 24.40 22.05 14.96
C SER A 5 23.55 21.09 15.79
N VAL A 6 22.65 20.31 15.18
CA VAL A 6 21.82 19.35 15.89
C VAL A 6 22.38 17.94 15.63
N SER A 7 22.77 17.23 16.69
CA SER A 7 23.16 15.84 16.55
C SER A 7 21.95 15.02 16.06
N PRO A 8 22.15 14.01 15.22
CA PRO A 8 21.06 13.15 14.72
C PRO A 8 20.13 12.63 15.82
N GLU A 9 20.67 12.36 17.00
CA GLU A 9 19.96 11.85 18.19
C GLU A 9 18.89 12.81 18.72
N ASN A 10 18.94 14.10 18.38
CA ASN A 10 17.99 15.12 18.80
C ASN A 10 16.95 15.48 17.72
N LEU A 11 17.01 14.83 16.54
CA LEU A 11 16.15 15.16 15.39
C LEU A 11 14.78 14.49 15.45
N VAL A 12 14.63 13.38 16.20
CA VAL A 12 13.38 12.63 16.32
C VAL A 12 13.10 12.25 17.77
N LYS A 13 11.82 12.09 18.08
CA LYS A 13 11.38 11.63 19.39
C LYS A 13 11.73 10.16 19.60
N VAL A 14 11.96 9.77 20.84
CA VAL A 14 12.26 8.38 21.24
C VAL A 14 11.18 7.37 20.78
N ASN A 15 9.96 7.84 20.51
CA ASN A 15 8.89 6.96 20.05
C ASN A 15 9.03 6.52 18.56
N GLN A 16 10.00 7.08 17.81
CA GLN A 16 10.26 6.71 16.41
C GLN A 16 11.31 5.59 16.27
N THR A 17 11.29 4.64 17.15
CA THR A 17 12.09 3.41 17.07
C THR A 17 11.19 2.25 16.63
N ASP A 18 11.57 1.49 15.61
CA ASP A 18 10.81 0.32 15.16
C ASP A 18 10.99 -0.89 16.10
N LYS A 19 10.29 -2.01 15.82
CA LYS A 19 10.36 -3.25 16.62
C LYS A 19 11.77 -3.87 16.63
N ASP A 20 12.59 -3.56 15.65
CA ASP A 20 13.96 -4.07 15.48
C ASP A 20 15.01 -3.10 16.08
N ASN A 21 14.57 -2.09 16.81
CA ASN A 21 15.37 -1.02 17.44
C ASN A 21 16.07 -0.07 16.43
N HIS A 22 15.57 0.05 15.19
CA HIS A 22 16.06 1.10 14.31
C HIS A 22 15.37 2.41 14.62
N ILE A 23 16.13 3.49 14.57
CA ILE A 23 15.59 4.85 14.66
C ILE A 23 15.11 5.25 13.28
N VAL A 24 13.81 5.55 13.16
CA VAL A 24 13.18 5.88 11.88
C VAL A 24 12.96 7.40 11.80
N TYR A 25 13.61 8.02 10.83
CA TYR A 25 13.42 9.42 10.50
C TYR A 25 12.39 9.53 9.36
N LEU A 26 11.18 9.97 9.70
CA LEU A 26 10.17 10.26 8.68
C LEU A 26 10.51 11.62 8.04
N TYR A 27 10.40 11.69 6.72
CA TYR A 27 10.63 12.95 6.01
C TYR A 27 9.63 13.18 4.88
N ALA A 28 9.46 14.45 4.53
CA ALA A 28 8.68 14.91 3.40
C ALA A 28 9.53 15.80 2.50
N THR A 29 9.34 15.69 1.19
CA THR A 29 10.01 16.54 0.18
C THR A 29 9.10 17.65 -0.34
N ASP A 30 7.79 17.46 -0.27
CA ASP A 30 6.77 18.46 -0.57
C ASP A 30 5.67 18.43 0.50
N VAL A 31 5.60 19.50 1.29
CA VAL A 31 4.67 19.61 2.41
C VAL A 31 3.21 19.70 1.96
N GLN A 32 2.95 20.22 0.76
CA GLN A 32 1.59 20.39 0.24
C GLN A 32 1.07 19.08 -0.36
N GLU A 33 1.85 18.45 -1.23
CA GLU A 33 1.49 17.16 -1.84
C GLU A 33 1.40 16.03 -0.80
N GLN A 34 2.27 16.06 0.23
CA GLN A 34 2.35 15.01 1.24
C GLN A 34 1.60 15.35 2.54
N TYR A 35 0.72 16.36 2.51
CA TYR A 35 0.04 16.87 3.70
C TYR A 35 -0.71 15.78 4.49
N THR A 36 -1.48 14.93 3.83
CA THR A 36 -2.27 13.86 4.47
C THR A 36 -1.37 12.88 5.23
N TYR A 37 -0.27 12.48 4.63
CA TYR A 37 0.70 11.56 5.24
C TYR A 37 1.43 12.21 6.42
N ILE A 38 1.75 13.51 6.31
CA ILE A 38 2.35 14.29 7.40
C ILE A 38 1.38 14.38 8.58
N GLN A 39 0.08 14.59 8.33
CA GLN A 39 -0.91 14.62 9.41
C GLN A 39 -1.05 13.24 10.07
N ALA A 40 -1.15 12.15 9.30
CA ALA A 40 -1.20 10.79 9.84
C ALA A 40 0.01 10.49 10.74
N ALA A 41 1.22 10.94 10.36
CA ALA A 41 2.41 10.81 11.19
C ALA A 41 2.31 11.64 12.48
N LYS A 42 1.84 12.88 12.40
CA LYS A 42 1.65 13.77 13.56
C LYS A 42 0.60 13.25 14.52
N ASP A 43 -0.49 12.67 14.05
CA ASP A 43 -1.55 12.10 14.86
C ASP A 43 -1.05 10.89 15.69
N LYS A 44 -0.06 10.17 15.16
CA LYS A 44 0.71 9.14 15.90
C LYS A 44 1.78 9.73 16.83
N GLY A 45 1.95 11.05 16.85
CA GLY A 45 2.94 11.75 17.67
C GLY A 45 4.36 11.66 17.10
N TYR A 46 4.53 11.37 15.82
CA TYR A 46 5.83 11.31 15.14
C TYR A 46 6.25 12.68 14.62
N ASP A 47 7.56 12.92 14.60
CA ASP A 47 8.15 14.07 13.95
C ASP A 47 8.43 13.77 12.47
N VAL A 48 8.22 14.77 11.61
CA VAL A 48 8.50 14.68 10.17
C VAL A 48 9.49 15.77 9.80
N LEU A 49 10.60 15.38 9.21
CA LEU A 49 11.61 16.30 8.69
C LEU A 49 11.17 16.81 7.32
N VAL A 50 11.42 18.09 7.04
CA VAL A 50 11.26 18.64 5.69
C VAL A 50 12.62 18.59 5.01
N MET A 51 12.71 17.80 3.93
CA MET A 51 13.93 17.53 3.18
C MET A 51 13.64 17.82 1.70
N ASP A 52 13.71 19.09 1.33
CA ASP A 52 13.41 19.62 -0.01
C ASP A 52 14.69 20.08 -0.77
N GLY A 53 15.84 19.84 -0.17
CA GLY A 53 17.14 20.23 -0.71
C GLY A 53 17.73 19.18 -1.67
N GLN A 54 18.45 19.64 -2.68
CA GLN A 54 19.12 18.76 -3.66
C GLN A 54 20.17 17.83 -3.04
N LEU A 55 20.73 18.17 -1.89
CA LEU A 55 21.75 17.36 -1.21
C LEU A 55 21.18 16.40 -0.18
N ASP A 56 19.87 16.45 0.11
CA ASP A 56 19.26 15.67 1.18
C ASP A 56 19.36 14.16 0.92
N THR A 57 19.20 13.71 -0.32
CA THR A 57 19.39 12.29 -0.67
C THR A 57 20.82 11.81 -0.39
N HIS A 58 21.84 12.65 -0.64
CA HIS A 58 23.22 12.32 -0.32
C HIS A 58 23.45 12.27 1.20
N PHE A 59 22.84 13.21 1.92
CA PHE A 59 22.89 13.24 3.38
C PHE A 59 22.24 11.99 3.99
N ILE A 60 21.05 11.61 3.54
CA ILE A 60 20.35 10.40 3.96
C ILE A 60 21.26 9.17 3.76
N ASN A 61 21.75 8.96 2.55
CA ASN A 61 22.62 7.83 2.23
C ASN A 61 23.89 7.78 3.10
N HIS A 62 24.47 8.95 3.39
CA HIS A 62 25.67 9.04 4.22
C HIS A 62 25.38 8.65 5.68
N ILE A 63 24.26 9.09 6.24
CA ILE A 63 23.87 8.75 7.62
C ILE A 63 23.56 7.26 7.74
N GLU A 64 22.74 6.71 6.82
CA GLU A 64 22.37 5.29 6.83
C GLU A 64 23.60 4.36 6.66
N GLN A 65 24.60 4.77 5.84
CA GLN A 65 25.86 4.00 5.69
C GLN A 65 26.71 4.02 6.94
N LYS A 66 26.70 5.12 7.70
CA LYS A 66 27.48 5.24 8.93
C LYS A 66 26.83 4.59 10.14
N ASN A 67 25.50 4.56 10.17
CA ASN A 67 24.71 4.11 11.29
C ASN A 67 23.65 3.14 10.77
N ALA A 68 23.93 1.85 10.86
CA ALA A 68 23.06 0.80 10.31
C ALA A 68 21.69 0.71 11.02
N ASP A 69 21.58 1.29 12.22
CA ASP A 69 20.38 1.37 13.02
C ASP A 69 19.52 2.62 12.74
N HIS A 70 19.94 3.47 11.80
CA HIS A 70 19.21 4.66 11.36
C HIS A 70 18.57 4.43 9.99
N LYS A 71 17.29 4.72 9.85
CA LYS A 71 16.52 4.59 8.60
C LYS A 71 15.81 5.89 8.30
N PHE A 72 15.83 6.31 7.03
CA PHE A 72 15.06 7.43 6.55
C PHE A 72 13.97 6.92 5.62
N LEU A 73 12.71 7.23 5.94
CA LEU A 73 11.56 6.81 5.16
C LEU A 73 10.71 8.05 4.83
N ARG A 74 10.35 8.18 3.55
CA ARG A 74 9.46 9.25 3.14
C ARG A 74 8.03 8.92 3.59
N VAL A 75 7.31 9.93 4.07
CA VAL A 75 5.99 9.75 4.72
C VAL A 75 4.94 9.09 3.82
N ASP A 76 5.08 9.17 2.50
CA ASP A 76 4.18 8.58 1.50
C ASP A 76 4.69 7.25 0.92
N SER A 77 5.77 6.68 1.48
CA SER A 77 6.35 5.43 0.96
C SER A 77 5.57 4.18 1.38
N ASP A 78 4.85 4.24 2.48
CA ASP A 78 3.92 3.21 2.94
C ASP A 78 2.89 3.80 3.92
N VAL A 79 1.95 2.99 4.38
CA VAL A 79 1.06 3.37 5.47
C VAL A 79 1.84 3.59 6.76
N ILE A 80 1.41 4.55 7.58
CA ILE A 80 2.17 5.01 8.74
C ILE A 80 2.54 3.90 9.72
N ASP A 81 1.69 2.89 9.90
CA ASP A 81 1.95 1.78 10.81
C ASP A 81 3.03 0.81 10.31
N LYS A 82 3.29 0.80 8.99
CA LYS A 82 4.39 0.04 8.38
C LYS A 82 5.70 0.83 8.30
N LEU A 83 5.62 2.16 8.25
CA LEU A 83 6.81 3.00 8.28
C LEU A 83 7.57 2.85 9.61
N ILE A 84 6.85 2.76 10.74
CA ILE A 84 7.44 2.53 12.06
C ILE A 84 6.70 1.36 12.72
N PRO A 85 6.98 0.12 12.33
CA PRO A 85 6.30 -1.05 12.88
C PRO A 85 6.68 -1.23 14.35
N LYS A 86 5.70 -1.10 15.24
CA LYS A 86 5.84 -1.32 16.69
C LYS A 86 5.49 -2.75 17.10
N ASN A 87 4.47 -3.31 16.45
CA ASN A 87 3.95 -4.64 16.68
C ASN A 87 3.81 -5.36 15.32
N GLU A 88 3.36 -6.61 15.36
CA GLU A 88 2.93 -7.28 14.14
C GLU A 88 1.77 -6.50 13.51
N THR A 89 1.84 -6.33 12.18
CA THR A 89 0.78 -5.66 11.42
C THR A 89 -0.46 -6.55 11.50
N LYS A 90 -1.62 -5.96 11.80
CA LYS A 90 -2.88 -6.69 11.76
C LYS A 90 -3.14 -7.11 10.32
N GLU A 91 -3.27 -8.41 10.07
CA GLU A 91 -3.70 -8.90 8.77
C GLU A 91 -5.18 -8.57 8.54
N THR A 92 -5.58 -8.45 7.29
CA THR A 92 -6.98 -8.26 6.94
C THR A 92 -7.79 -9.53 7.25
N ASP A 93 -9.02 -9.34 7.72
CA ASP A 93 -9.97 -10.43 7.94
C ASP A 93 -10.60 -10.94 6.62
N TRP A 94 -10.32 -10.29 5.48
CA TRP A 94 -10.84 -10.70 4.17
C TRP A 94 -10.13 -11.94 3.65
N SER A 95 -10.90 -12.90 3.17
CA SER A 95 -10.39 -14.09 2.49
C SER A 95 -9.66 -13.73 1.19
N GLU A 96 -8.79 -14.61 0.70
CA GLU A 96 -8.12 -14.44 -0.59
C GLU A 96 -9.11 -14.26 -1.76
N ALA A 97 -10.26 -14.94 -1.70
CA ALA A 97 -11.31 -14.83 -2.71
C ALA A 97 -11.95 -13.43 -2.72
N GLU A 98 -12.28 -12.89 -1.55
CA GLU A 98 -12.81 -11.52 -1.41
C GLU A 98 -11.80 -10.47 -1.87
N GLN A 99 -10.52 -10.66 -1.54
CA GLN A 99 -9.48 -9.76 -1.99
C GLN A 99 -9.32 -9.79 -3.52
N GLU A 100 -9.39 -10.97 -4.16
CA GLU A 100 -9.24 -11.09 -5.61
C GLU A 100 -10.45 -10.48 -6.35
N GLU A 101 -11.68 -10.74 -5.87
CA GLU A 101 -12.89 -10.13 -6.36
C GLU A 101 -12.82 -8.60 -6.31
N MET A 102 -12.42 -8.07 -5.17
CA MET A 102 -12.33 -6.63 -4.96
C MET A 102 -11.16 -5.99 -5.71
N LYS A 103 -10.08 -6.73 -6.02
CA LYS A 103 -9.00 -6.21 -6.89
C LYS A 103 -9.52 -5.76 -8.24
N ASP A 104 -10.41 -6.53 -8.86
CA ASP A 104 -10.96 -6.21 -10.17
C ASP A 104 -11.80 -4.94 -10.10
N VAL A 105 -12.59 -4.77 -9.03
CA VAL A 105 -13.40 -3.57 -8.80
C VAL A 105 -12.52 -2.32 -8.70
N PHE A 106 -11.47 -2.36 -7.90
CA PHE A 106 -10.57 -1.22 -7.72
C PHE A 106 -9.68 -0.99 -8.96
N ASN A 107 -9.15 -2.05 -9.59
CA ASN A 107 -8.34 -1.93 -10.80
C ASN A 107 -9.10 -1.28 -11.96
N ALA A 108 -10.41 -1.52 -12.07
CA ALA A 108 -11.25 -0.91 -13.10
C ALA A 108 -11.35 0.62 -12.97
N GLN A 109 -11.11 1.17 -11.79
CA GLN A 109 -11.18 2.60 -11.51
C GLN A 109 -9.82 3.31 -11.61
N LEU A 110 -8.72 2.55 -11.68
CA LEU A 110 -7.38 3.12 -11.72
C LEU A 110 -7.04 3.72 -13.10
N PRO A 111 -6.24 4.79 -13.15
CA PRO A 111 -5.75 5.34 -14.40
C PRO A 111 -4.96 4.30 -15.19
N LYS A 112 -5.20 4.24 -16.51
CA LYS A 112 -4.46 3.35 -17.42
C LYS A 112 -3.13 3.94 -17.89
N GLU A 113 -2.92 5.22 -17.65
CA GLU A 113 -1.72 5.97 -18.02
C GLU A 113 -1.13 6.63 -16.76
N GLY A 114 0.16 6.91 -16.80
CA GLY A 114 0.85 7.67 -15.74
C GLY A 114 1.51 6.83 -14.64
N GLY A 115 1.49 5.49 -14.74
CA GLY A 115 2.17 4.61 -13.79
C GLY A 115 1.55 3.22 -13.71
N MET A 116 2.26 2.35 -13.00
CA MET A 116 1.78 1.01 -12.68
C MET A 116 1.17 1.02 -11.28
N TYR A 117 -0.05 0.52 -11.14
CA TYR A 117 -0.76 0.44 -9.86
C TYR A 117 -0.88 -1.01 -9.40
N VAL A 118 -0.64 -1.22 -8.11
CA VAL A 118 -0.87 -2.51 -7.42
C VAL A 118 -1.89 -2.25 -6.31
N VAL A 119 -2.94 -3.06 -6.25
CA VAL A 119 -3.96 -2.97 -5.19
C VAL A 119 -3.60 -3.91 -4.06
N ASN A 120 -3.50 -3.38 -2.84
CA ASN A 120 -3.29 -4.13 -1.60
C ASN A 120 -4.42 -3.86 -0.61
N PHE A 121 -4.81 -4.88 0.14
CA PHE A 121 -5.85 -4.80 1.17
C PHE A 121 -5.22 -4.88 2.56
N GLU A 122 -5.56 -3.92 3.43
CA GLU A 122 -4.96 -3.81 4.76
C GLU A 122 -5.99 -3.38 5.80
N ALA A 123 -5.83 -3.89 7.02
CA ALA A 123 -6.66 -3.52 8.16
C ALA A 123 -6.03 -2.32 8.88
N LEU A 124 -6.44 -1.08 8.52
CA LEU A 124 -5.89 0.17 9.06
C LEU A 124 -6.73 0.77 10.21
N GLY A 125 -7.84 0.12 10.55
CA GLY A 125 -8.81 0.62 11.53
C GLY A 125 -9.92 1.48 10.89
N GLU A 126 -11.04 1.62 11.62
CA GLU A 126 -12.26 2.24 11.11
C GLU A 126 -12.16 3.74 10.85
N THR A 127 -11.24 4.42 11.54
CA THR A 127 -11.06 5.88 11.47
C THR A 127 -9.99 6.33 10.48
N ALA A 128 -9.17 5.40 9.96
CA ALA A 128 -8.21 5.70 8.92
C ALA A 128 -8.90 5.87 7.56
N ASP A 129 -8.24 6.53 6.62
CA ASP A 129 -8.79 6.76 5.29
C ASP A 129 -9.19 5.45 4.60
N PRO A 130 -10.27 5.44 3.77
CA PRO A 130 -10.73 4.25 3.07
C PRO A 130 -9.73 3.72 2.06
N VAL A 131 -8.97 4.62 1.42
CA VAL A 131 -7.93 4.30 0.45
C VAL A 131 -6.76 5.28 0.58
N LEU A 132 -5.56 4.77 0.35
CA LEU A 132 -4.32 5.55 0.32
C LEU A 132 -3.48 5.12 -0.90
N ILE A 133 -2.76 6.06 -1.51
CA ILE A 133 -1.81 5.75 -2.58
C ILE A 133 -0.41 5.96 -2.04
N THR A 134 0.38 4.88 -1.99
CA THR A 134 1.77 4.95 -1.54
C THR A 134 2.75 4.74 -2.70
N ARG A 135 3.99 5.19 -2.53
CA ARG A 135 5.07 5.09 -3.53
C ARG A 135 6.23 4.33 -2.95
N SER A 136 6.64 3.23 -3.58
CA SER A 136 7.77 2.43 -3.12
C SER A 136 9.04 3.29 -2.93
N GLU A 137 9.55 3.33 -1.70
CA GLU A 137 10.81 4.03 -1.36
C GLU A 137 11.97 3.50 -2.20
N PHE A 138 12.04 2.18 -2.38
CA PHE A 138 13.09 1.54 -3.17
C PHE A 138 13.08 2.03 -4.63
N MET A 139 11.91 2.01 -5.29
CA MET A 139 11.79 2.43 -6.69
C MET A 139 12.11 3.91 -6.86
N ARG A 140 11.68 4.73 -5.91
CA ARG A 140 11.99 6.16 -5.90
C ARG A 140 13.49 6.42 -5.80
N ARG A 141 14.16 5.80 -4.83
CA ARG A 141 15.62 5.94 -4.65
C ARG A 141 16.40 5.44 -5.86
N MET A 142 15.96 4.33 -6.47
CA MET A 142 16.58 3.81 -7.69
C MET A 142 16.47 4.81 -8.85
N LYS A 143 15.31 5.47 -9.02
CA LYS A 143 15.14 6.51 -10.04
C LYS A 143 16.02 7.74 -9.79
N GLU A 144 16.09 8.21 -8.55
CA GLU A 144 16.94 9.34 -8.18
C GLU A 144 18.44 9.02 -8.44
N MET A 145 18.88 7.83 -8.08
CA MET A 145 20.25 7.37 -8.39
C MET A 145 20.50 7.27 -9.90
N ALA A 146 19.51 6.81 -10.66
CA ALA A 146 19.60 6.72 -12.12
C ALA A 146 19.69 8.11 -12.78
N ALA A 147 18.98 9.10 -12.24
CA ALA A 147 19.07 10.49 -12.72
C ALA A 147 20.47 11.09 -12.53
N MET A 148 21.19 10.64 -11.51
CA MET A 148 22.55 11.11 -11.20
C MET A 148 23.64 10.29 -11.92
N ASN A 149 23.32 9.08 -12.38
CA ASN A 149 24.28 8.15 -12.99
C ASN A 149 23.80 7.70 -14.38
N PRO A 150 24.40 8.22 -15.48
CA PRO A 150 23.99 7.86 -16.84
C PRO A 150 24.07 6.36 -17.16
N GLY A 151 24.89 5.59 -16.44
CA GLY A 151 24.98 4.13 -16.59
C GLY A 151 23.76 3.35 -16.07
N MET A 152 22.88 4.00 -15.31
CA MET A 152 21.66 3.42 -14.74
C MET A 152 20.37 3.90 -15.44
N GLY A 153 20.47 4.41 -16.67
CA GLY A 153 19.35 5.02 -17.41
C GLY A 153 18.13 4.10 -17.57
N PHE A 154 18.28 2.78 -17.52
CA PHE A 154 17.17 1.83 -17.53
C PHE A 154 16.18 2.08 -16.37
N TYR A 155 16.65 2.31 -15.16
CA TYR A 155 15.78 2.59 -14.02
C TYR A 155 15.09 3.95 -14.11
N GLY A 156 15.74 4.94 -14.72
CA GLY A 156 15.16 6.26 -14.96
C GLY A 156 13.99 6.23 -15.96
N ALA A 157 13.98 5.25 -16.88
CA ALA A 157 12.94 5.08 -17.88
C ALA A 157 11.77 4.19 -17.43
N MET A 158 11.85 3.57 -16.24
CA MET A 158 10.74 2.77 -15.71
C MET A 158 9.58 3.65 -15.29
N ASP A 159 8.35 3.18 -15.53
CA ASP A 159 7.15 3.84 -15.05
C ASP A 159 7.13 3.94 -13.51
N ASP A 160 6.43 4.94 -12.99
CA ASP A 160 6.22 5.04 -11.55
C ASP A 160 5.34 3.88 -11.06
N GLN A 161 5.73 3.30 -9.96
CA GLN A 161 4.96 2.25 -9.30
C GLN A 161 4.27 2.81 -8.07
N PHE A 162 2.95 2.65 -8.05
CA PHE A 162 2.09 3.06 -6.96
C PHE A 162 1.41 1.85 -6.34
N THR A 163 1.19 1.89 -5.04
CA THR A 163 0.33 0.93 -4.35
C THR A 163 -0.93 1.65 -3.89
N LEU A 164 -2.09 1.18 -4.37
CA LEU A 164 -3.38 1.55 -3.81
C LEU A 164 -3.64 0.65 -2.60
N VAL A 165 -3.52 1.21 -1.41
CA VAL A 165 -3.85 0.52 -0.17
C VAL A 165 -5.32 0.75 0.14
N VAL A 166 -6.09 -0.33 0.21
CA VAL A 166 -7.53 -0.32 0.50
C VAL A 166 -7.73 -0.77 1.95
N ASN A 167 -8.34 0.10 2.75
CA ASN A 167 -8.58 -0.17 4.17
C ASN A 167 -9.81 -1.03 4.37
N THR A 168 -9.61 -2.31 4.66
CA THR A 168 -10.70 -3.29 4.83
C THR A 168 -11.53 -3.07 6.10
N ASP A 169 -11.01 -2.32 7.08
CA ASP A 169 -11.76 -1.97 8.28
C ASP A 169 -12.74 -0.80 8.06
N HIS A 170 -12.52 0.01 7.02
CA HIS A 170 -13.32 1.20 6.78
C HIS A 170 -14.74 0.85 6.32
N LYS A 171 -15.76 1.52 6.90
CA LYS A 171 -17.18 1.26 6.64
C LYS A 171 -17.57 1.36 5.15
N LEU A 172 -17.02 2.35 4.43
CA LEU A 172 -17.28 2.51 3.00
C LEU A 172 -16.81 1.30 2.21
N VAL A 173 -15.62 0.80 2.49
CA VAL A 173 -15.01 -0.35 1.80
C VAL A 173 -15.78 -1.63 2.11
N LYS A 174 -16.20 -1.84 3.36
CA LYS A 174 -17.08 -2.95 3.75
C LYS A 174 -18.44 -2.92 3.02
N ASN A 175 -18.99 -1.73 2.82
CA ASN A 175 -20.24 -1.58 2.08
C ASN A 175 -20.05 -1.94 0.58
N ILE A 176 -18.95 -1.53 -0.04
CA ILE A 176 -18.65 -1.87 -1.43
C ILE A 176 -18.54 -3.39 -1.59
N LEU A 177 -17.84 -4.09 -0.70
CA LEU A 177 -17.76 -5.55 -0.71
C LEU A 177 -19.15 -6.19 -0.58
N ALA A 178 -19.96 -5.71 0.36
CA ALA A 178 -21.32 -6.24 0.57
C ALA A 178 -22.24 -6.02 -0.63
N ASP A 179 -22.11 -4.90 -1.34
CA ASP A 179 -22.88 -4.60 -2.54
C ASP A 179 -22.42 -5.44 -3.73
N GLU A 180 -21.12 -5.64 -3.91
CA GLU A 180 -20.53 -6.54 -4.93
C GLU A 180 -21.02 -7.99 -4.71
N GLN A 181 -20.92 -8.50 -3.49
CA GLN A 181 -21.40 -9.86 -3.15
C GLN A 181 -22.89 -10.05 -3.46
N LYS A 182 -23.75 -9.04 -3.24
CA LYS A 182 -25.16 -9.10 -3.60
C LYS A 182 -25.38 -9.12 -5.12
N GLU A 183 -24.61 -8.32 -5.85
CA GLU A 183 -24.69 -8.25 -7.31
C GLU A 183 -24.22 -9.57 -7.93
N MET A 184 -23.14 -10.15 -7.42
CA MET A 184 -22.64 -11.45 -7.84
C MET A 184 -23.62 -12.58 -7.53
N ALA A 185 -24.21 -12.61 -6.33
CA ALA A 185 -25.23 -13.58 -5.97
C ALA A 185 -26.43 -13.52 -6.93
N ALA A 186 -26.89 -12.31 -7.26
CA ALA A 186 -28.00 -12.14 -8.19
C ALA A 186 -27.66 -12.58 -9.63
N LYS A 187 -26.40 -12.46 -10.04
CA LYS A 187 -25.92 -12.96 -11.36
C LYS A 187 -25.72 -14.47 -11.39
N LEU A 188 -25.34 -15.08 -10.28
CA LEU A 188 -25.07 -16.51 -10.18
C LEU A 188 -26.36 -17.34 -10.02
N GLU A 189 -27.38 -16.81 -9.35
CA GLU A 189 -28.64 -17.52 -9.11
C GLU A 189 -29.27 -18.16 -10.37
N PRO A 190 -29.41 -17.46 -11.54
CA PRO A 190 -29.92 -18.08 -12.75
C PRO A 190 -28.99 -19.14 -13.33
N ILE A 191 -27.69 -18.98 -13.21
CA ILE A 191 -26.71 -19.94 -13.70
C ILE A 191 -26.74 -21.22 -12.85
N ASP A 192 -26.80 -21.10 -11.55
CA ASP A 192 -26.94 -22.23 -10.63
C ASP A 192 -28.23 -23.03 -10.88
N PHE A 193 -29.30 -22.31 -11.24
CA PHE A 193 -30.57 -22.94 -11.64
C PHE A 193 -30.40 -23.78 -12.93
N GLU A 194 -29.75 -23.21 -13.96
CA GLU A 194 -29.49 -23.92 -15.22
C GLU A 194 -28.56 -25.12 -15.02
N ILE A 195 -27.55 -25.02 -14.16
CA ILE A 195 -26.65 -26.11 -13.82
C ILE A 195 -27.45 -27.27 -13.18
N LYS A 196 -28.26 -26.98 -12.18
CA LYS A 196 -29.09 -27.99 -11.51
C LYS A 196 -30.08 -28.69 -12.46
N GLU A 197 -30.71 -27.92 -13.37
CA GLU A 197 -31.61 -28.47 -14.39
C GLU A 197 -30.85 -29.41 -15.34
N ASN A 198 -29.66 -29.00 -15.79
CA ASN A 198 -28.85 -29.82 -16.69
C ASN A 198 -28.28 -31.09 -16.00
N GLU A 199 -27.89 -31.00 -14.73
CA GLU A 199 -27.50 -32.14 -13.92
C GLU A 199 -28.65 -33.14 -13.75
N GLY A 200 -29.87 -32.64 -13.51
CA GLY A 200 -31.08 -33.48 -13.47
C GLY A 200 -31.33 -34.21 -14.79
N LYS A 201 -31.27 -33.51 -15.93
CA LYS A 201 -31.39 -34.10 -17.27
C LYS A 201 -30.31 -35.16 -17.53
N LYS A 202 -29.07 -34.89 -17.12
CA LYS A 202 -27.96 -35.82 -17.25
C LYS A 202 -28.23 -37.11 -16.48
N THR A 203 -28.71 -37.02 -15.24
CA THR A 203 -29.03 -38.15 -14.39
C THR A 203 -30.14 -39.02 -15.00
N GLU A 204 -31.20 -38.38 -15.54
CA GLU A 204 -32.27 -39.10 -16.24
C GLU A 204 -31.77 -39.87 -17.46
N ILE A 205 -30.88 -39.22 -18.27
CA ILE A 205 -30.29 -39.89 -19.45
C ILE A 205 -29.40 -41.05 -19.05
N ASP A 206 -28.62 -40.89 -17.99
CA ASP A 206 -27.74 -41.95 -17.47
C ASP A 206 -28.54 -43.17 -16.92
N GLU A 207 -29.69 -42.90 -16.29
CA GLU A 207 -30.60 -43.97 -15.84
C GLU A 207 -31.26 -44.73 -17.02
N LEU A 208 -31.71 -43.98 -18.04
CA LEU A 208 -32.27 -44.59 -19.26
C LEU A 208 -31.24 -45.43 -20.03
N ASN A 209 -29.98 -45.07 -19.98
CA ASN A 209 -28.91 -45.83 -20.63
C ASN A 209 -28.46 -47.06 -19.84
N LYS A 210 -28.66 -47.10 -18.51
CA LYS A 210 -28.39 -48.27 -17.66
C LYS A 210 -29.45 -49.36 -17.76
N GLY A 211 -30.63 -49.02 -18.28
CA GLY A 211 -31.76 -49.94 -18.44
C GLY A 211 -31.82 -50.67 -19.80
N LYS A 212 -30.79 -50.45 -20.63
CA LYS A 212 -30.58 -51.18 -21.90
C LYS A 212 -29.37 -52.10 -21.79
#